data_391861c03688653854acfda3cc825a20
#
_entry.id   391861c03688653854acfda3cc825a20
#
_cell.length_a   1.000
_cell.length_b   1.000
_cell.length_c   1.000
_cell.angle_alpha   90.00
_cell.angle_beta   90.00
_cell.angle_gamma   90.00
#
_symmetry.space_group_name_H-M   'P 1'
#
loop_
_entity.id
_entity.type
_entity.pdbx_description
1 polymer ?
#
loop_
_entity_poly.entity_id
_entity_poly.type
_entity_poly.pdbx_seq_one_letter_code
_entity_poly.pdbx_strand_id
1 'polypeptide(L)'
;MASDRPTLPPVRLHSDAELAREALAAPLLVRAVRLARWAGPETRVGAGGELVDEQLPAAAEVLGLADDEDGEAYASEAWRVAVDTGLVDVHDPDDLGDSDDPDDSGDSAGAEGGSETGSETGTVTAGENLALVTGGAPADILALWLDGFETVFADATAPYVDDLDALVGEDGTIDFEALDWDPEGEAEFLEGVLGNLYLLTVSEGGPSGGPVPLPALAASMVVPDDMGEPTDAVLEQVSDAMMRLDEQFRILEPIGLVEYEPVDEALMIEEGAEGARPTEEFDEEDVSRYGMVRLTPLGLYGVRARMLEAGLVVPAVGELADQGAEALLDGIAHYPQDAARAETVGWLEGRPAPAAALELLAAARGADPGAPLRRLHAQQALSLLGPEAEPAVRAVLDDPELGGLARVWLAEHGAADIPAPPEQMIFWLAVDTIAAHLDADGDIEELQDLIEGLTGRHGGFFDNVWRVEHPATADVLEAMGRLHRDKPSAKEARKAAFKARSRG
;
A
#
# COMPACT_ATOMS: atom_id res chain seq x y z
N MET A 1 10.77 -16.89 15.98
CA MET A 1 11.32 -15.59 15.56
C MET A 1 10.27 -14.97 14.68
N ALA A 2 9.35 -14.20 15.24
CA ALA A 2 8.47 -13.36 14.46
C ALA A 2 9.35 -12.34 13.74
N SER A 3 9.17 -12.21 12.45
CA SER A 3 9.93 -11.30 11.60
C SER A 3 9.65 -9.87 12.08
N ASP A 4 10.68 -9.16 12.48
CA ASP A 4 10.67 -7.74 12.82
C ASP A 4 10.56 -6.92 11.50
N ARG A 5 9.51 -7.21 10.71
CA ARG A 5 9.21 -6.44 9.50
C ARG A 5 8.31 -5.28 9.93
N PRO A 6 8.65 -4.05 9.57
CA PRO A 6 7.78 -2.92 9.87
C PRO A 6 6.42 -3.16 9.19
N THR A 7 5.37 -3.19 10.00
CA THR A 7 3.99 -3.26 9.51
C THR A 7 3.58 -1.85 9.13
N LEU A 8 3.17 -1.67 7.87
CA LEU A 8 2.68 -0.39 7.38
C LEU A 8 1.30 -0.08 7.99
N PRO A 9 0.91 1.20 8.11
CA PRO A 9 -0.44 1.56 8.52
C PRO A 9 -1.49 0.94 7.58
N PRO A 10 -2.63 0.48 8.10
CA PRO A 10 -3.68 -0.10 7.27
C PRO A 10 -4.34 0.95 6.37
N VAL A 11 -4.48 0.62 5.10
CA VAL A 11 -5.14 1.48 4.10
C VAL A 11 -6.65 1.22 4.05
N ARG A 12 -7.42 2.26 3.76
CA ARG A 12 -8.84 2.14 3.38
C ARG A 12 -8.95 2.18 1.87
N LEU A 13 -9.25 1.06 1.27
CA LEU A 13 -9.51 0.96 -0.17
C LEU A 13 -10.99 1.18 -0.48
N HIS A 14 -11.27 1.66 -1.70
CA HIS A 14 -12.60 1.58 -2.28
C HIS A 14 -12.97 0.10 -2.47
N SER A 15 -14.26 -0.20 -2.61
CA SER A 15 -14.70 -1.56 -2.93
C SER A 15 -14.18 -1.99 -4.31
N ASP A 16 -13.97 -3.30 -4.50
CA ASP A 16 -13.54 -3.84 -5.80
C ASP A 16 -14.41 -3.36 -6.96
N ALA A 17 -15.72 -3.21 -6.73
CA ALA A 17 -16.65 -2.71 -7.74
C ALA A 17 -16.47 -1.22 -8.06
N GLU A 18 -16.01 -0.41 -7.12
CA GLU A 18 -15.65 0.99 -7.34
C GLU A 18 -14.32 1.10 -8.06
N LEU A 19 -13.31 0.38 -7.60
CA LEU A 19 -11.99 0.32 -8.22
C LEU A 19 -12.06 -0.20 -9.67
N ALA A 20 -12.84 -1.26 -9.93
CA ALA A 20 -13.04 -1.78 -11.28
C ALA A 20 -13.69 -0.76 -12.22
N ARG A 21 -14.61 0.08 -11.71
CA ARG A 21 -15.19 1.17 -12.51
C ARG A 21 -14.19 2.27 -12.80
N GLU A 22 -13.34 2.59 -11.83
CA GLU A 22 -12.23 3.56 -12.00
C GLU A 22 -11.21 3.02 -13.02
N ALA A 23 -10.84 1.74 -12.92
CA ALA A 23 -9.97 1.07 -13.87
C ALA A 23 -10.49 1.13 -15.31
N LEU A 24 -11.77 0.79 -15.51
CA LEU A 24 -12.43 0.87 -16.84
C LEU A 24 -12.61 2.32 -17.35
N ALA A 25 -12.48 3.32 -16.48
CA ALA A 25 -12.54 4.73 -16.84
C ALA A 25 -11.15 5.34 -17.09
N ALA A 26 -10.07 4.62 -16.74
CA ALA A 26 -8.70 5.08 -16.96
C ALA A 26 -8.45 5.36 -18.46
N PRO A 27 -7.97 6.56 -18.85
CA PRO A 27 -7.87 6.97 -20.25
C PRO A 27 -7.11 5.98 -21.12
N LEU A 28 -6.00 5.43 -20.63
CA LEU A 28 -5.16 4.51 -21.39
C LEU A 28 -5.88 3.15 -21.58
N LEU A 29 -6.51 2.60 -20.55
CA LEU A 29 -7.27 1.36 -20.71
C LEU A 29 -8.48 1.55 -21.65
N VAL A 30 -9.14 2.70 -21.62
CA VAL A 30 -10.23 3.03 -22.57
C VAL A 30 -9.71 3.05 -24.01
N ARG A 31 -8.52 3.62 -24.24
CA ARG A 31 -7.87 3.63 -25.55
C ARG A 31 -7.50 2.21 -25.99
N ALA A 32 -6.87 1.42 -25.11
CA ALA A 32 -6.48 0.04 -25.38
C ALA A 32 -7.71 -0.84 -25.77
N VAL A 33 -8.80 -0.74 -25.04
CA VAL A 33 -10.06 -1.44 -25.36
C VAL A 33 -10.66 -0.99 -26.71
N ARG A 34 -10.55 0.30 -27.06
CA ARG A 34 -11.02 0.77 -28.38
C ARG A 34 -10.18 0.18 -29.51
N LEU A 35 -8.87 0.13 -29.38
CA LEU A 35 -7.98 -0.46 -30.36
C LEU A 35 -8.18 -1.97 -30.47
N ALA A 36 -8.34 -2.68 -29.35
CA ALA A 36 -8.65 -4.10 -29.35
C ALA A 36 -9.97 -4.45 -30.07
N ARG A 37 -10.98 -3.58 -30.00
CA ARG A 37 -12.23 -3.74 -30.75
C ARG A 37 -12.13 -3.35 -32.22
N TRP A 38 -11.19 -2.49 -32.56
CA TRP A 38 -10.90 -2.10 -33.95
C TRP A 38 -10.03 -3.15 -34.63
N ALA A 39 -9.13 -3.81 -33.90
CA ALA A 39 -8.22 -4.84 -34.41
C ALA A 39 -8.98 -5.96 -35.11
N GLY A 40 -8.44 -6.44 -36.21
CA GLY A 40 -9.03 -7.48 -37.04
C GLY A 40 -8.03 -8.09 -38.02
N PRO A 41 -8.49 -8.94 -38.95
CA PRO A 41 -7.60 -9.69 -39.86
C PRO A 41 -6.71 -8.82 -40.76
N GLU A 42 -7.06 -7.55 -40.93
CA GLU A 42 -6.31 -6.60 -41.73
C GLU A 42 -5.27 -5.83 -40.90
N THR A 43 -5.30 -6.01 -39.56
CA THR A 43 -4.35 -5.35 -38.66
C THR A 43 -3.03 -6.10 -38.73
N ARG A 44 -1.96 -5.38 -38.98
CA ARG A 44 -0.59 -5.93 -39.12
C ARG A 44 0.29 -5.43 -37.98
N VAL A 45 1.09 -6.32 -37.47
CA VAL A 45 2.04 -6.05 -36.39
C VAL A 45 3.45 -6.48 -36.79
N GLY A 46 4.45 -5.80 -36.25
CA GLY A 46 5.84 -6.20 -36.37
C GLY A 46 6.19 -7.40 -35.49
N ALA A 47 7.50 -7.75 -35.48
CA ALA A 47 8.01 -8.94 -34.76
C ALA A 47 7.84 -8.85 -33.22
N GLY A 48 7.69 -7.67 -32.67
CA GLY A 48 7.43 -7.45 -31.22
C GLY A 48 5.95 -7.28 -30.87
N GLY A 49 5.05 -7.46 -31.85
CA GLY A 49 3.62 -7.25 -31.64
C GLY A 49 3.16 -5.79 -31.74
N GLU A 50 4.07 -4.86 -32.02
CA GLU A 50 3.77 -3.44 -32.23
C GLU A 50 3.03 -3.22 -33.55
N LEU A 51 2.15 -2.21 -33.62
CA LEU A 51 1.52 -1.82 -34.88
C LEU A 51 2.58 -1.35 -35.88
N VAL A 52 2.44 -1.75 -37.15
CA VAL A 52 3.30 -1.22 -38.20
C VAL A 52 3.00 0.28 -38.40
N ASP A 53 4.03 1.09 -38.72
CA ASP A 53 3.94 2.56 -38.80
C ASP A 53 2.83 3.04 -39.74
N GLU A 54 2.56 2.31 -40.84
CA GLU A 54 1.52 2.67 -41.78
C GLU A 54 0.09 2.56 -41.18
N GLN A 55 -0.09 1.88 -40.05
CA GLN A 55 -1.38 1.74 -39.38
C GLN A 55 -1.56 2.68 -38.18
N LEU A 56 -0.50 3.31 -37.68
CA LEU A 56 -0.59 4.26 -36.56
C LEU A 56 -1.55 5.42 -36.82
N PRO A 57 -1.56 6.08 -38.02
CA PRO A 57 -2.53 7.14 -38.29
C PRO A 57 -3.99 6.67 -38.23
N ALA A 58 -4.27 5.44 -38.67
CA ALA A 58 -5.63 4.86 -38.60
C ALA A 58 -6.02 4.52 -37.16
N ALA A 59 -5.09 4.04 -36.35
CA ALA A 59 -5.29 3.79 -34.93
C ALA A 59 -5.56 5.10 -34.17
N ALA A 60 -4.80 6.16 -34.45
CA ALA A 60 -5.02 7.50 -33.90
C ALA A 60 -6.40 8.06 -34.28
N GLU A 61 -6.86 7.86 -35.55
CA GLU A 61 -8.19 8.26 -35.99
C GLU A 61 -9.29 7.54 -35.20
N VAL A 62 -9.17 6.22 -34.96
CA VAL A 62 -10.08 5.42 -34.13
C VAL A 62 -10.17 5.95 -32.72
N LEU A 63 -9.07 6.41 -32.16
CA LEU A 63 -9.01 7.02 -30.83
C LEU A 63 -9.59 8.44 -30.81
N GLY A 64 -9.74 9.10 -31.95
CA GLY A 64 -10.13 10.50 -32.08
C GLY A 64 -8.99 11.46 -31.84
N LEU A 65 -7.74 11.02 -32.08
CA LEU A 65 -6.49 11.74 -31.87
C LEU A 65 -5.77 12.11 -33.20
N ALA A 66 -6.47 12.02 -34.34
CA ALA A 66 -5.86 12.30 -35.67
C ALA A 66 -5.35 13.74 -35.85
N ASP A 67 -5.90 14.70 -35.11
CA ASP A 67 -5.48 16.10 -35.12
C ASP A 67 -4.48 16.44 -33.99
N ASP A 68 -4.13 15.48 -33.15
CA ASP A 68 -3.18 15.61 -32.05
C ASP A 68 -1.76 15.32 -32.58
N GLU A 69 -0.78 16.17 -32.23
CA GLU A 69 0.61 16.02 -32.67
C GLU A 69 1.22 14.70 -32.14
N ASP A 70 0.83 14.26 -30.94
CA ASP A 70 1.28 13.04 -30.29
C ASP A 70 0.30 11.86 -30.48
N GLY A 71 -0.71 12.02 -31.34
CA GLY A 71 -1.81 11.04 -31.48
C GLY A 71 -1.37 9.64 -31.88
N GLU A 72 -0.32 9.53 -32.73
CA GLU A 72 0.26 8.24 -33.14
C GLU A 72 1.05 7.59 -31.98
N ALA A 73 1.76 8.38 -31.18
CA ALA A 73 2.46 7.89 -29.99
C ALA A 73 1.47 7.35 -28.95
N TYR A 74 0.39 8.08 -28.67
CA TYR A 74 -0.69 7.61 -27.78
C TYR A 74 -1.40 6.35 -28.32
N ALA A 75 -1.50 6.20 -29.64
CA ALA A 75 -2.06 4.98 -30.23
C ALA A 75 -1.10 3.79 -30.07
N SER A 76 0.20 4.00 -30.25
CA SER A 76 1.23 2.98 -30.02
C SER A 76 1.27 2.52 -28.56
N GLU A 77 1.25 3.45 -27.61
CA GLU A 77 1.19 3.15 -26.16
C GLU A 77 -0.05 2.34 -25.82
N ALA A 78 -1.23 2.77 -26.27
CA ALA A 78 -2.50 2.07 -26.01
C ALA A 78 -2.55 0.69 -26.68
N TRP A 79 -1.90 0.52 -27.83
CA TRP A 79 -1.79 -0.76 -28.50
C TRP A 79 -0.94 -1.75 -27.71
N ARG A 80 0.23 -1.29 -27.21
CA ARG A 80 1.08 -2.13 -26.37
C ARG A 80 0.33 -2.63 -25.13
N VAL A 81 -0.36 -1.73 -24.42
CA VAL A 81 -1.23 -2.14 -23.30
C VAL A 81 -2.30 -3.15 -23.75
N ALA A 82 -2.88 -3.00 -24.94
CA ALA A 82 -3.87 -3.94 -25.44
C ALA A 82 -3.29 -5.34 -25.69
N VAL A 83 -2.04 -5.43 -26.16
CA VAL A 83 -1.33 -6.70 -26.36
C VAL A 83 -0.92 -7.31 -25.02
N ASP A 84 -0.23 -6.57 -24.17
CA ASP A 84 0.32 -7.07 -22.92
C ASP A 84 -0.75 -7.51 -21.92
N THR A 85 -1.93 -6.85 -21.95
CA THR A 85 -3.08 -7.24 -21.12
C THR A 85 -3.94 -8.35 -21.73
N GLY A 86 -3.56 -8.90 -22.89
CA GLY A 86 -4.34 -9.94 -23.56
C GLY A 86 -5.73 -9.49 -24.05
N LEU A 87 -5.92 -8.19 -24.27
CA LEU A 87 -7.10 -7.66 -24.99
C LEU A 87 -7.03 -7.96 -26.49
N VAL A 88 -5.80 -8.17 -26.98
CA VAL A 88 -5.47 -8.56 -28.35
C VAL A 88 -4.46 -9.72 -28.28
N ASP A 89 -4.71 -10.76 -29.05
CA ASP A 89 -3.75 -11.86 -29.27
C ASP A 89 -3.01 -11.63 -30.58
N VAL A 90 -1.67 -11.67 -30.50
CA VAL A 90 -0.76 -11.54 -31.63
C VAL A 90 -0.35 -12.94 -32.08
N HIS A 91 -0.38 -13.20 -33.39
CA HIS A 91 0.05 -14.45 -33.98
C HIS A 91 1.20 -14.19 -34.94
N ASP A 92 2.36 -14.75 -34.64
CA ASP A 92 3.52 -14.69 -35.54
C ASP A 92 3.25 -15.50 -36.81
N PRO A 93 3.80 -15.08 -37.97
CA PRO A 93 3.67 -15.81 -39.23
C PRO A 93 4.23 -17.25 -39.13
N ASP A 94 5.22 -17.48 -38.31
CA ASP A 94 5.85 -18.78 -38.10
C ASP A 94 4.95 -19.78 -37.37
N ASP A 95 4.04 -19.33 -36.51
CA ASP A 95 3.08 -20.19 -35.78
C ASP A 95 1.95 -20.74 -36.66
N LEU A 96 1.73 -20.16 -37.82
CA LEU A 96 0.71 -20.60 -38.78
C LEU A 96 1.18 -21.73 -39.71
N GLY A 97 2.48 -22.11 -39.61
CA GLY A 97 3.14 -23.09 -40.48
C GLY A 97 3.12 -24.52 -40.01
N ASP A 98 2.77 -24.83 -38.75
CA ASP A 98 2.84 -26.18 -38.17
C ASP A 98 1.46 -26.84 -38.04
N SER A 99 0.65 -26.76 -39.10
CA SER A 99 -0.44 -27.73 -39.25
C SER A 99 0.18 -29.01 -39.83
N ASP A 100 0.44 -29.95 -38.95
CA ASP A 100 0.81 -31.34 -39.24
C ASP A 100 -0.11 -31.95 -40.31
N ASP A 101 0.36 -31.96 -41.56
CA ASP A 101 -0.10 -32.89 -42.58
C ASP A 101 1.05 -33.83 -42.93
N PRO A 102 1.05 -35.08 -42.42
CA PRO A 102 2.17 -36.01 -42.55
C PRO A 102 2.21 -36.80 -43.86
N ASP A 103 1.76 -36.22 -44.97
CA ASP A 103 1.77 -36.96 -46.24
C ASP A 103 1.95 -36.04 -47.46
N ASP A 104 3.17 -35.55 -47.72
CA ASP A 104 3.64 -35.36 -49.11
C ASP A 104 5.18 -35.30 -49.18
N SER A 105 5.77 -36.47 -49.49
CA SER A 105 7.15 -36.60 -49.91
C SER A 105 7.26 -36.33 -51.41
N GLY A 106 7.59 -35.09 -51.77
CA GLY A 106 7.78 -34.67 -53.16
C GLY A 106 9.02 -33.80 -53.35
N ASP A 107 10.11 -34.47 -53.74
CA ASP A 107 11.35 -33.99 -54.27
C ASP A 107 11.18 -32.82 -55.30
N SER A 108 11.76 -31.64 -55.03
CA SER A 108 12.11 -30.69 -56.09
C SER A 108 13.25 -29.74 -55.69
N ALA A 109 14.34 -29.92 -56.39
CA ALA A 109 15.55 -29.11 -56.33
C ALA A 109 15.37 -27.65 -56.85
N GLY A 110 16.01 -26.72 -56.12
CA GLY A 110 16.76 -25.61 -56.72
C GLY A 110 15.97 -24.42 -57.34
N ALA A 111 15.92 -23.30 -56.58
CA ALA A 111 16.02 -21.98 -57.19
C ALA A 111 16.65 -21.03 -56.19
N GLU A 112 17.88 -20.62 -56.43
CA GLU A 112 18.50 -19.43 -55.85
C GLU A 112 17.76 -18.18 -56.36
N GLY A 113 17.34 -17.27 -55.47
CA GLY A 113 16.83 -16.01 -55.94
C GLY A 113 16.26 -15.13 -54.88
N GLY A 114 17.03 -14.13 -54.47
CA GLY A 114 16.50 -12.85 -54.01
C GLY A 114 16.13 -12.76 -52.54
N SER A 115 17.08 -12.36 -51.72
CA SER A 115 16.82 -11.71 -50.43
C SER A 115 16.05 -10.42 -50.71
N GLU A 116 14.71 -10.52 -50.69
CA GLU A 116 13.88 -9.40 -50.27
C GLU A 116 13.58 -9.67 -48.78
N THR A 117 14.14 -8.86 -47.91
CA THR A 117 13.76 -8.71 -46.54
C THR A 117 12.34 -8.15 -46.49
N GLY A 118 11.35 -9.01 -46.81
CA GLY A 118 9.97 -8.76 -46.46
C GLY A 118 9.87 -8.91 -44.95
N SER A 119 9.61 -7.83 -44.26
CA SER A 119 9.22 -7.83 -42.86
C SER A 119 8.03 -8.78 -42.74
N GLU A 120 8.23 -9.97 -42.13
CA GLU A 120 7.17 -10.89 -41.86
C GLU A 120 6.26 -10.22 -40.82
N THR A 121 5.07 -9.81 -41.25
CA THR A 121 4.09 -9.14 -40.39
C THR A 121 3.18 -10.17 -39.78
N GLY A 122 3.05 -10.18 -38.46
CA GLY A 122 2.09 -10.98 -37.71
C GLY A 122 0.65 -10.52 -37.96
N THR A 123 -0.28 -11.36 -37.55
CA THR A 123 -1.72 -11.07 -37.57
C THR A 123 -2.29 -11.03 -36.14
N VAL A 124 -3.46 -10.41 -35.99
CA VAL A 124 -4.06 -10.22 -34.68
C VAL A 124 -5.48 -10.78 -34.60
N THR A 125 -5.87 -11.25 -33.43
CA THR A 125 -7.24 -11.63 -33.11
C THR A 125 -7.68 -10.96 -31.80
N ALA A 126 -8.98 -10.96 -31.54
CA ALA A 126 -9.50 -10.48 -30.26
C ALA A 126 -9.05 -11.41 -29.14
N GLY A 127 -8.38 -10.86 -28.14
CA GLY A 127 -7.88 -11.61 -27.00
C GLY A 127 -8.98 -12.06 -26.04
N GLU A 128 -8.68 -13.06 -25.23
CA GLU A 128 -9.62 -13.66 -24.28
C GLU A 128 -10.11 -12.63 -23.24
N ASN A 129 -9.24 -11.70 -22.84
CA ASN A 129 -9.53 -10.69 -21.81
C ASN A 129 -10.46 -9.58 -22.30
N LEU A 130 -10.66 -9.43 -23.62
CA LEU A 130 -11.57 -8.41 -24.15
C LEU A 130 -13.03 -8.62 -23.68
N ALA A 131 -13.44 -9.86 -23.43
CA ALA A 131 -14.76 -10.19 -22.91
C ALA A 131 -14.94 -9.74 -21.45
N LEU A 132 -13.88 -9.70 -20.65
CA LEU A 132 -13.89 -9.29 -19.24
C LEU A 132 -14.30 -7.82 -19.08
N VAL A 133 -13.96 -6.97 -20.03
CA VAL A 133 -14.31 -5.53 -20.00
C VAL A 133 -15.82 -5.30 -19.92
N THR A 134 -16.63 -6.22 -20.43
CA THR A 134 -18.10 -6.07 -20.46
C THR A 134 -18.85 -7.01 -19.53
N GLY A 135 -18.25 -8.11 -19.12
CA GLY A 135 -18.92 -9.17 -18.38
C GLY A 135 -18.09 -9.80 -17.27
N GLY A 136 -16.87 -9.34 -17.04
CA GLY A 136 -15.99 -9.84 -15.97
C GLY A 136 -16.46 -9.44 -14.58
N ALA A 137 -16.07 -10.20 -13.58
CA ALA A 137 -16.21 -9.79 -12.19
C ALA A 137 -15.25 -8.62 -11.87
N PRO A 138 -15.54 -7.79 -10.85
CA PRO A 138 -14.63 -6.71 -10.46
C PRO A 138 -13.17 -7.14 -10.27
N ALA A 139 -12.95 -8.30 -9.68
CA ALA A 139 -11.60 -8.84 -9.47
C ALA A 139 -10.86 -9.15 -10.79
N ASP A 140 -11.57 -9.63 -11.81
CA ASP A 140 -10.99 -9.93 -13.14
C ASP A 140 -10.58 -8.63 -13.85
N ILE A 141 -11.40 -7.57 -13.70
CA ILE A 141 -11.11 -6.24 -14.27
C ILE A 141 -9.91 -5.61 -13.57
N LEU A 142 -9.80 -5.78 -12.25
CA LEU A 142 -8.65 -5.28 -11.48
C LEU A 142 -7.36 -6.02 -11.81
N ALA A 143 -7.42 -7.34 -12.03
CA ALA A 143 -6.28 -8.11 -12.50
C ALA A 143 -5.80 -7.61 -13.87
N LEU A 144 -6.72 -7.43 -14.83
CA LEU A 144 -6.42 -6.85 -16.14
C LEU A 144 -5.78 -5.46 -16.04
N TRP A 145 -6.27 -4.62 -15.12
CA TRP A 145 -5.71 -3.30 -14.89
C TRP A 145 -4.30 -3.37 -14.29
N LEU A 146 -4.05 -4.31 -13.37
CA LEU A 146 -2.71 -4.52 -12.80
C LEU A 146 -1.71 -4.92 -13.88
N ASP A 147 -2.08 -5.83 -14.79
CA ASP A 147 -1.23 -6.19 -15.94
C ASP A 147 -0.90 -4.96 -16.79
N GLY A 148 -1.90 -4.11 -17.07
CA GLY A 148 -1.67 -2.84 -17.76
C GLY A 148 -0.81 -1.84 -16.98
N PHE A 149 -0.93 -1.82 -15.66
CA PHE A 149 -0.07 -1.00 -14.81
C PHE A 149 1.39 -1.48 -14.86
N GLU A 150 1.65 -2.79 -14.87
CA GLU A 150 3.01 -3.33 -15.02
C GLU A 150 3.65 -2.91 -16.36
N THR A 151 2.88 -2.94 -17.46
CA THR A 151 3.33 -2.43 -18.76
C THR A 151 3.74 -0.96 -18.66
N VAL A 152 2.87 -0.12 -18.11
CA VAL A 152 3.12 1.33 -17.98
C VAL A 152 4.26 1.64 -17.00
N PHE A 153 4.42 0.84 -15.95
CA PHE A 153 5.53 0.95 -15.03
C PHE A 153 6.87 0.65 -15.72
N ALA A 154 6.91 -0.39 -16.54
CA ALA A 154 8.08 -0.72 -17.35
C ALA A 154 8.43 0.44 -18.33
N ASP A 155 7.41 1.09 -18.92
CA ASP A 155 7.60 2.25 -19.77
C ASP A 155 8.15 3.46 -19.03
N ALA A 156 7.60 3.73 -17.83
CA ALA A 156 8.04 4.86 -17.00
C ALA A 156 9.48 4.69 -16.48
N THR A 157 10.01 3.47 -16.50
CA THR A 157 11.39 3.14 -16.10
C THR A 157 12.30 2.83 -17.28
N ALA A 158 11.78 2.90 -18.53
CA ALA A 158 12.58 2.73 -19.74
C ALA A 158 13.46 3.97 -19.98
N PRO A 159 14.63 3.80 -20.65
CA PRO A 159 15.48 4.93 -20.97
C PRO A 159 14.79 5.83 -22.00
N TYR A 160 14.84 7.13 -21.77
CA TYR A 160 14.46 8.09 -22.79
C TYR A 160 15.59 8.24 -23.81
N VAL A 161 15.34 7.88 -25.05
CA VAL A 161 16.33 7.92 -26.13
C VAL A 161 15.86 8.91 -27.16
N ASP A 162 16.43 10.12 -27.13
CA ASP A 162 16.15 11.20 -28.12
C ASP A 162 16.60 10.85 -29.53
N ASP A 163 17.63 10.04 -29.68
CA ASP A 163 18.24 9.71 -30.96
C ASP A 163 18.67 8.24 -30.99
N LEU A 164 17.77 7.38 -31.43
CA LEU A 164 18.04 5.95 -31.63
C LEU A 164 19.15 5.72 -32.65
N ASP A 165 19.28 6.58 -33.67
CA ASP A 165 20.31 6.47 -34.71
C ASP A 165 21.71 6.66 -34.12
N ALA A 166 21.85 7.43 -33.04
CA ALA A 166 23.14 7.63 -32.36
C ALA A 166 23.61 6.36 -31.59
N LEU A 167 22.70 5.43 -31.28
CA LEU A 167 22.99 4.17 -30.60
C LEU A 167 23.18 3.00 -31.55
N VAL A 168 22.86 3.16 -32.84
CA VAL A 168 23.05 2.14 -33.87
C VAL A 168 24.50 2.11 -34.29
N GLY A 169 25.22 1.03 -33.95
CA GLY A 169 26.58 0.81 -34.43
C GLY A 169 26.67 0.66 -35.95
N GLU A 170 27.90 0.75 -36.50
CA GLU A 170 28.15 0.57 -37.96
C GLU A 170 27.70 -0.81 -38.50
N ASP A 171 27.45 -1.76 -37.60
CA ASP A 171 26.96 -3.11 -37.90
C ASP A 171 25.44 -3.26 -37.77
N GLY A 172 24.72 -2.16 -37.47
CA GLY A 172 23.28 -2.15 -37.32
C GLY A 172 22.79 -2.70 -35.96
N THR A 173 23.69 -2.98 -35.00
CA THR A 173 23.33 -3.37 -33.63
C THR A 173 23.18 -2.14 -32.74
N ILE A 174 22.22 -2.17 -31.83
CA ILE A 174 22.02 -1.12 -30.82
C ILE A 174 22.99 -1.39 -29.67
N ASP A 175 23.86 -0.41 -29.39
CA ASP A 175 24.79 -0.48 -28.26
C ASP A 175 24.09 0.03 -26.99
N PHE A 176 23.41 -0.89 -26.28
CA PHE A 176 22.77 -0.59 -25.00
C PHE A 176 23.78 -0.30 -23.87
N GLU A 177 25.05 -0.72 -24.02
CA GLU A 177 26.10 -0.40 -23.03
C GLU A 177 26.53 1.08 -23.11
N ALA A 178 26.26 1.75 -24.26
CA ALA A 178 26.50 3.17 -24.43
C ALA A 178 25.43 4.05 -23.72
N LEU A 179 24.27 3.45 -23.37
CA LEU A 179 23.29 4.06 -22.47
C LEU A 179 23.81 3.86 -21.04
N ASP A 180 24.21 4.92 -20.38
CA ASP A 180 24.50 4.90 -18.93
C ASP A 180 23.17 4.77 -18.14
N TRP A 181 22.47 3.65 -18.41
CA TRP A 181 21.13 3.36 -17.86
C TRP A 181 21.12 2.05 -17.08
N ASP A 182 20.66 2.13 -15.86
CA ASP A 182 20.48 1.02 -14.95
C ASP A 182 18.98 0.73 -14.75
N PRO A 183 18.41 -0.29 -15.44
CA PRO A 183 16.98 -0.59 -15.35
C PRO A 183 16.54 -0.98 -13.94
N GLU A 184 17.40 -1.67 -13.20
CA GLU A 184 17.13 -2.10 -11.84
C GLU A 184 17.09 -0.88 -10.89
N GLY A 185 18.07 0.03 -11.04
CA GLY A 185 18.12 1.28 -10.27
C GLY A 185 16.95 2.23 -10.59
N GLU A 186 16.50 2.31 -11.85
CA GLU A 186 15.33 3.12 -12.22
C GLU A 186 14.04 2.56 -11.62
N ALA A 187 13.85 1.23 -11.68
CA ALA A 187 12.69 0.58 -11.09
C ALA A 187 12.67 0.74 -9.56
N GLU A 188 13.81 0.51 -8.89
CA GLU A 188 13.93 0.71 -7.43
C GLU A 188 13.66 2.18 -7.02
N PHE A 189 14.13 3.14 -7.81
CA PHE A 189 13.85 4.55 -7.56
C PHE A 189 12.36 4.86 -7.62
N LEU A 190 11.68 4.48 -8.72
CA LEU A 190 10.25 4.72 -8.88
C LEU A 190 9.41 3.97 -7.85
N GLU A 191 9.77 2.71 -7.51
CA GLU A 191 9.13 1.97 -6.43
C GLU A 191 9.27 2.67 -5.08
N GLY A 192 10.46 3.18 -4.77
CA GLY A 192 10.71 3.96 -3.56
C GLY A 192 9.85 5.23 -3.49
N VAL A 193 9.74 5.95 -4.60
CA VAL A 193 8.89 7.15 -4.72
C VAL A 193 7.42 6.83 -4.53
N LEU A 194 6.90 5.80 -5.21
CA LEU A 194 5.50 5.36 -5.06
C LEU A 194 5.22 4.85 -3.65
N GLY A 195 6.18 4.15 -3.03
CA GLY A 195 6.12 3.72 -1.64
C GLY A 195 6.04 4.90 -0.66
N ASN A 196 6.86 5.94 -0.84
CA ASN A 196 6.79 7.16 -0.04
C ASN A 196 5.46 7.90 -0.21
N LEU A 197 5.00 8.03 -1.46
CA LEU A 197 3.71 8.66 -1.76
C LEU A 197 2.54 7.88 -1.13
N TYR A 198 2.61 6.54 -1.14
CA TYR A 198 1.67 5.67 -0.45
C TYR A 198 1.67 5.92 1.06
N LEU A 199 2.84 5.94 1.69
CA LEU A 199 2.98 6.17 3.13
C LEU A 199 2.45 7.55 3.54
N LEU A 200 2.77 8.60 2.80
CA LEU A 200 2.26 9.95 3.03
C LEU A 200 0.73 9.96 2.95
N THR A 201 0.17 9.37 1.89
CA THR A 201 -1.28 9.30 1.71
C THR A 201 -1.98 8.56 2.85
N VAL A 202 -1.43 7.42 3.31
CA VAL A 202 -2.05 6.60 4.38
C VAL A 202 -1.88 7.25 5.74
N SER A 203 -0.74 7.92 6.01
CA SER A 203 -0.44 8.56 7.31
C SER A 203 -1.26 9.83 7.55
N GLU A 204 -1.60 10.58 6.52
CA GLU A 204 -2.37 11.83 6.61
C GLU A 204 -3.90 11.64 6.63
N GLY A 205 -4.37 10.42 6.78
CA GLY A 205 -5.81 10.12 6.89
C GLY A 205 -6.46 9.63 5.60
N GLY A 206 -5.67 9.15 4.66
CA GLY A 206 -6.12 8.49 3.44
C GLY A 206 -6.24 9.43 2.22
N PRO A 207 -7.02 9.05 1.17
CA PRO A 207 -7.10 9.79 -0.10
C PRO A 207 -7.58 11.25 0.02
N SER A 208 -7.98 11.65 1.22
CA SER A 208 -8.34 13.05 1.56
C SER A 208 -7.12 13.92 1.84
N GLY A 209 -5.91 13.36 1.89
CA GLY A 209 -4.65 14.10 1.95
C GLY A 209 -4.50 15.00 0.73
N GLY A 210 -3.88 16.16 0.89
CA GLY A 210 -3.57 17.07 -0.21
C GLY A 210 -2.55 16.45 -1.18
N PRO A 211 -2.43 16.97 -2.41
CA PRO A 211 -1.39 16.55 -3.32
C PRO A 211 -0.01 16.91 -2.74
N VAL A 212 0.99 16.08 -3.02
CA VAL A 212 2.37 16.25 -2.56
C VAL A 212 3.16 17.03 -3.60
N PRO A 213 3.90 18.09 -3.22
CA PRO A 213 4.78 18.79 -4.13
C PRO A 213 5.93 17.90 -4.63
N LEU A 214 6.19 17.94 -5.93
CA LEU A 214 7.24 17.13 -6.55
C LEU A 214 8.64 17.36 -5.94
N PRO A 215 9.05 18.60 -5.62
CA PRO A 215 10.33 18.83 -4.95
C PRO A 215 10.45 18.16 -3.58
N ALA A 216 9.35 18.11 -2.81
CA ALA A 216 9.35 17.44 -1.51
C ALA A 216 9.50 15.92 -1.67
N LEU A 217 8.83 15.35 -2.65
CA LEU A 217 8.94 13.92 -2.97
C LEU A 217 10.34 13.57 -3.49
N ALA A 218 10.90 14.34 -4.41
CA ALA A 218 12.27 14.16 -4.90
C ALA A 218 13.29 14.28 -3.76
N ALA A 219 13.15 15.30 -2.91
CA ALA A 219 14.04 15.49 -1.76
C ALA A 219 13.99 14.30 -0.78
N SER A 220 12.83 13.69 -0.55
CA SER A 220 12.69 12.53 0.34
C SER A 220 13.48 11.30 -0.13
N MET A 221 13.81 11.23 -1.44
CA MET A 221 14.60 10.13 -2.01
C MET A 221 16.11 10.41 -2.02
N VAL A 222 16.49 11.69 -2.12
CA VAL A 222 17.88 12.10 -2.37
C VAL A 222 18.57 12.60 -1.11
N VAL A 223 17.83 13.30 -0.22
CA VAL A 223 18.41 13.93 0.97
C VAL A 223 18.43 12.95 2.14
N PRO A 224 19.61 12.59 2.70
CA PRO A 224 19.68 11.74 3.89
C PRO A 224 19.02 12.40 5.11
N ASP A 225 18.32 11.62 5.94
CA ASP A 225 17.59 12.07 7.14
C ASP A 225 18.48 12.81 8.17
N ASP A 226 19.77 12.49 8.21
CA ASP A 226 20.75 13.08 9.13
C ASP A 226 21.50 14.29 8.56
N MET A 227 21.18 14.70 7.32
CA MET A 227 21.80 15.86 6.70
C MET A 227 21.17 17.16 7.23
N GLY A 228 22.00 18.11 7.59
CA GLY A 228 21.56 19.45 7.95
C GLY A 228 21.13 20.28 6.71
N GLU A 229 21.82 21.39 6.41
CA GLU A 229 21.53 22.14 5.18
C GLU A 229 22.07 21.36 3.96
N PRO A 230 21.25 21.12 2.91
CA PRO A 230 21.68 20.46 1.67
C PRO A 230 22.82 21.23 1.00
N THR A 231 23.77 20.50 0.41
CA THR A 231 24.85 21.08 -0.41
C THR A 231 24.35 21.37 -1.83
N ASP A 232 25.04 22.24 -2.57
CA ASP A 232 24.71 22.56 -3.97
C ASP A 232 24.60 21.26 -4.84
N ALA A 233 25.50 20.30 -4.62
CA ALA A 233 25.46 19.02 -5.33
C ALA A 233 24.22 18.16 -4.98
N VAL A 234 23.72 18.23 -3.76
CA VAL A 234 22.48 17.53 -3.37
C VAL A 234 21.26 18.25 -3.96
N LEU A 235 21.28 19.57 -4.01
CA LEU A 235 20.19 20.33 -4.67
C LEU A 235 20.13 20.05 -6.17
N GLU A 236 21.28 19.89 -6.86
CA GLU A 236 21.34 19.46 -8.25
C GLU A 236 20.74 18.07 -8.44
N GLN A 237 21.08 17.10 -7.58
CA GLN A 237 20.48 15.76 -7.61
C GLN A 237 18.96 15.79 -7.34
N VAL A 238 18.46 16.67 -6.47
CA VAL A 238 17.01 16.84 -6.26
C VAL A 238 16.33 17.39 -7.51
N SER A 239 16.98 18.34 -8.21
CA SER A 239 16.46 18.88 -9.47
C SER A 239 16.39 17.81 -10.56
N ASP A 240 17.44 17.00 -10.71
CA ASP A 240 17.47 15.88 -11.66
C ASP A 240 16.37 14.85 -11.35
N ALA A 241 16.23 14.49 -10.06
CA ALA A 241 15.17 13.58 -9.61
C ALA A 241 13.77 14.15 -9.87
N MET A 242 13.57 15.46 -9.66
CA MET A 242 12.30 16.12 -9.93
C MET A 242 11.94 16.08 -11.42
N MET A 243 12.90 16.33 -12.32
CA MET A 243 12.68 16.26 -13.76
C MET A 243 12.32 14.84 -14.22
N ARG A 244 13.02 13.84 -13.68
CA ARG A 244 12.72 12.43 -13.93
C ARG A 244 11.30 12.08 -13.48
N LEU A 245 10.90 12.53 -12.30
CA LEU A 245 9.56 12.28 -11.76
C LEU A 245 8.46 12.98 -12.57
N ASP A 246 8.71 14.18 -13.12
CA ASP A 246 7.77 14.87 -14.01
C ASP A 246 7.45 14.00 -15.25
N GLU A 247 8.46 13.42 -15.87
CA GLU A 247 8.30 12.52 -17.02
C GLU A 247 7.57 11.22 -16.60
N GLN A 248 8.02 10.58 -15.52
CA GLN A 248 7.44 9.33 -15.05
C GLN A 248 5.95 9.47 -14.64
N PHE A 249 5.57 10.56 -13.99
CA PHE A 249 4.17 10.77 -13.61
C PHE A 249 3.27 11.12 -14.79
N ARG A 250 3.78 11.76 -15.84
CA ARG A 250 3.04 11.94 -17.10
C ARG A 250 2.72 10.62 -17.79
N ILE A 251 3.61 9.61 -17.67
CA ILE A 251 3.39 8.25 -18.18
C ILE A 251 2.41 7.48 -17.29
N LEU A 252 2.47 7.67 -15.96
CA LEU A 252 1.63 6.94 -15.00
C LEU A 252 0.21 7.52 -14.84
N GLU A 253 -0.02 8.79 -15.22
CA GLU A 253 -1.34 9.43 -15.08
C GLU A 253 -2.41 8.77 -15.97
N PRO A 254 -2.17 8.47 -17.27
CA PRO A 254 -3.20 7.93 -18.17
C PRO A 254 -3.74 6.56 -17.77
N ILE A 255 -2.98 5.74 -17.03
CA ILE A 255 -3.47 4.47 -16.47
C ILE A 255 -4.29 4.68 -15.19
N GLY A 256 -4.34 5.91 -14.68
CA GLY A 256 -5.12 6.28 -13.49
C GLY A 256 -4.42 5.97 -12.17
N LEU A 257 -3.10 5.80 -12.16
CA LEU A 257 -2.33 5.56 -10.94
C LEU A 257 -2.27 6.82 -10.06
N VAL A 258 -2.03 7.96 -10.69
CA VAL A 258 -1.88 9.26 -10.03
C VAL A 258 -2.80 10.31 -10.65
N GLU A 259 -3.10 11.35 -9.90
CA GLU A 259 -3.50 12.65 -10.42
C GLU A 259 -2.26 13.52 -10.37
N TYR A 260 -1.88 14.08 -11.51
CA TYR A 260 -0.64 14.83 -11.65
C TYR A 260 -0.89 16.22 -12.26
N GLU A 261 -0.40 17.25 -11.59
CA GLU A 261 -0.30 18.60 -12.13
C GLU A 261 1.17 18.84 -12.49
N PRO A 262 1.52 18.96 -13.79
CA PRO A 262 2.91 19.00 -14.21
C PRO A 262 3.63 20.30 -13.80
N VAL A 263 4.97 20.26 -13.88
CA VAL A 263 5.82 21.43 -13.67
C VAL A 263 5.48 22.53 -14.68
N ASP A 264 5.37 23.78 -14.21
CA ASP A 264 5.11 24.95 -15.06
C ASP A 264 6.31 25.17 -16.03
N GLU A 265 6.08 25.04 -17.34
CA GLU A 265 7.09 25.22 -18.37
C GLU A 265 7.78 26.60 -18.30
N ALA A 266 7.13 27.61 -17.74
CA ALA A 266 7.73 28.92 -17.56
C ALA A 266 8.94 28.89 -16.60
N LEU A 267 8.98 27.98 -15.63
CA LEU A 267 10.12 27.80 -14.74
C LEU A 267 11.32 27.21 -15.47
N MET A 268 11.10 26.30 -16.42
CA MET A 268 12.15 25.68 -17.23
C MET A 268 12.90 26.73 -18.12
N ILE A 269 12.22 27.80 -18.48
CA ILE A 269 12.78 28.87 -19.31
C ILE A 269 13.56 29.88 -18.43
N GLU A 270 13.18 30.09 -17.17
CA GLU A 270 13.79 31.05 -16.25
C GLU A 270 15.12 30.58 -15.65
N GLU A 271 15.39 29.27 -15.55
CA GLU A 271 16.69 28.73 -15.10
C GLU A 271 17.85 29.05 -16.01
N GLY A 272 17.60 29.48 -17.26
CA GLY A 272 18.61 30.04 -18.17
C GLY A 272 19.03 31.47 -17.86
N ALA A 273 18.40 32.16 -16.91
CA ALA A 273 18.70 33.53 -16.54
C ALA A 273 19.23 33.61 -15.09
N GLU A 274 20.56 33.86 -14.99
CA GLU A 274 21.26 34.00 -13.70
C GLU A 274 20.51 34.91 -12.69
N GLY A 275 20.09 34.40 -11.55
CA GLY A 275 19.99 35.20 -10.37
C GLY A 275 18.71 35.27 -9.55
N ALA A 276 17.86 34.27 -9.51
CA ALA A 276 16.82 34.20 -8.49
C ALA A 276 17.40 33.68 -7.15
N ARG A 277 17.59 34.56 -6.17
CA ARG A 277 17.86 34.17 -4.79
C ARG A 277 16.58 33.63 -4.17
N PRO A 278 16.61 32.50 -3.44
CA PRO A 278 15.44 32.04 -2.72
C PRO A 278 15.03 33.09 -1.69
N THR A 279 13.84 33.64 -1.84
CA THR A 279 13.18 34.46 -0.81
C THR A 279 12.63 33.54 0.28
N GLU A 280 12.81 33.92 1.53
CA GLU A 280 12.64 33.12 2.76
C GLU A 280 11.18 32.70 3.11
N GLU A 281 10.21 32.82 2.24
CA GLU A 281 8.85 32.30 2.42
C GLU A 281 8.31 31.88 1.04
N PHE A 282 8.30 30.58 0.78
CA PHE A 282 7.56 30.01 -0.36
C PHE A 282 6.08 30.03 -0.01
N ASP A 283 5.29 30.74 -0.82
CA ASP A 283 3.83 30.71 -0.74
C ASP A 283 3.33 29.38 -1.35
N GLU A 284 2.20 28.83 -0.89
CA GLU A 284 1.63 27.58 -1.43
C GLU A 284 1.42 27.65 -2.95
N GLU A 285 1.13 28.86 -3.51
CA GLU A 285 1.02 29.09 -4.94
C GLU A 285 2.38 28.94 -5.67
N ASP A 286 3.48 29.32 -5.05
CA ASP A 286 4.82 29.16 -5.64
C ASP A 286 5.25 27.70 -5.67
N VAL A 287 4.90 26.92 -4.64
CA VAL A 287 5.23 25.49 -4.53
C VAL A 287 4.46 24.65 -5.57
N SER A 288 3.19 25.00 -5.83
CA SER A 288 2.37 24.27 -6.82
C SER A 288 2.90 24.36 -8.25
N ARG A 289 3.68 25.38 -8.60
CA ARG A 289 4.29 25.53 -9.92
C ARG A 289 5.36 24.49 -10.23
N TYR A 290 5.90 23.82 -9.19
CA TYR A 290 6.92 22.76 -9.33
C TYR A 290 6.33 21.35 -9.50
N GLY A 291 5.06 21.24 -9.80
CA GLY A 291 4.35 19.99 -9.96
C GLY A 291 3.77 19.46 -8.65
N MET A 292 2.58 18.88 -8.76
CA MET A 292 1.84 18.32 -7.64
C MET A 292 1.32 16.92 -8.00
N VAL A 293 1.48 15.96 -7.11
CA VAL A 293 1.08 14.57 -7.33
C VAL A 293 0.31 14.01 -6.16
N ARG A 294 -0.70 13.18 -6.43
CA ARG A 294 -1.35 12.33 -5.43
C ARG A 294 -1.74 10.98 -6.02
N LEU A 295 -1.73 9.94 -5.20
CA LEU A 295 -2.30 8.66 -5.60
C LEU A 295 -3.82 8.75 -5.72
N THR A 296 -4.36 8.16 -6.77
CA THR A 296 -5.80 7.91 -6.86
C THR A 296 -6.18 6.74 -5.94
N PRO A 297 -7.49 6.48 -5.68
CA PRO A 297 -7.89 5.25 -5.00
C PRO A 297 -7.42 3.98 -5.73
N LEU A 298 -7.43 4.01 -7.06
CA LEU A 298 -6.91 2.94 -7.91
C LEU A 298 -5.39 2.82 -7.80
N GLY A 299 -4.68 3.95 -7.72
CA GLY A 299 -3.23 3.99 -7.49
C GLY A 299 -2.84 3.43 -6.13
N LEU A 300 -3.60 3.73 -5.07
CA LEU A 300 -3.40 3.11 -3.75
C LEU A 300 -3.53 1.58 -3.81
N TYR A 301 -4.51 1.07 -4.57
CA TYR A 301 -4.69 -0.35 -4.80
C TYR A 301 -3.49 -0.96 -5.54
N GLY A 302 -3.03 -0.34 -6.64
CA GLY A 302 -1.93 -0.84 -7.47
C GLY A 302 -0.58 -0.82 -6.74
N VAL A 303 -0.23 0.29 -6.09
CA VAL A 303 1.02 0.38 -5.31
C VAL A 303 1.01 -0.63 -4.17
N ARG A 304 -0.12 -0.81 -3.49
CA ARG A 304 -0.27 -1.84 -2.46
C ARG A 304 -0.03 -3.24 -3.03
N ALA A 305 -0.58 -3.57 -4.20
CA ALA A 305 -0.40 -4.87 -4.83
C ALA A 305 1.10 -5.16 -5.08
N ARG A 306 1.85 -4.22 -5.64
CA ARG A 306 3.30 -4.35 -5.84
C ARG A 306 4.06 -4.52 -4.53
N MET A 307 3.70 -3.75 -3.48
CA MET A 307 4.33 -3.88 -2.15
C MET A 307 4.09 -5.28 -1.54
N LEU A 308 2.90 -5.86 -1.73
CA LEU A 308 2.58 -7.22 -1.29
C LEU A 308 3.39 -8.27 -2.06
N GLU A 309 3.56 -8.11 -3.37
CA GLU A 309 4.41 -8.97 -4.21
C GLU A 309 5.89 -8.88 -3.80
N ALA A 310 6.36 -7.70 -3.43
CA ALA A 310 7.68 -7.50 -2.83
C ALA A 310 7.80 -8.11 -1.40
N GLY A 311 6.72 -8.71 -0.87
CA GLY A 311 6.71 -9.40 0.42
C GLY A 311 6.61 -8.47 1.63
N LEU A 312 6.17 -7.22 1.45
CA LEU A 312 5.87 -6.29 2.53
C LEU A 312 4.51 -6.64 3.17
N VAL A 313 4.35 -6.25 4.44
CA VAL A 313 3.07 -6.40 5.15
C VAL A 313 2.31 -5.09 5.05
N VAL A 314 1.32 -5.04 4.17
CA VAL A 314 0.54 -3.83 3.84
C VAL A 314 -0.94 -4.13 4.08
N PRO A 315 -1.43 -4.03 5.33
CA PRO A 315 -2.81 -4.39 5.65
C PRO A 315 -3.82 -3.41 5.04
N ALA A 316 -5.03 -3.92 4.77
CA ALA A 316 -6.17 -3.08 4.42
C ALA A 316 -7.32 -3.27 5.40
N VAL A 317 -8.05 -2.20 5.69
CA VAL A 317 -9.24 -2.24 6.55
C VAL A 317 -10.32 -3.07 5.85
N GLY A 318 -10.85 -4.07 6.58
CA GLY A 318 -11.85 -5.02 6.08
C GLY A 318 -11.30 -6.43 5.82
N GLU A 319 -9.98 -6.62 5.77
CA GLU A 319 -9.37 -7.93 5.50
C GLU A 319 -9.59 -8.96 6.63
N LEU A 320 -9.85 -8.49 7.84
CA LEU A 320 -10.09 -9.34 9.00
C LEU A 320 -11.59 -9.63 9.21
N ALA A 321 -12.49 -9.08 8.40
CA ALA A 321 -13.93 -9.20 8.58
C ALA A 321 -14.43 -10.65 8.63
N ASP A 322 -13.88 -11.55 7.82
CA ASP A 322 -14.24 -12.97 7.77
C ASP A 322 -13.35 -13.88 8.64
N GLN A 323 -12.34 -13.30 9.31
CA GLN A 323 -11.43 -14.04 10.18
C GLN A 323 -12.01 -14.32 11.57
N GLY A 324 -11.37 -15.20 12.37
CA GLY A 324 -11.74 -15.41 13.77
C GLY A 324 -11.36 -14.23 14.67
N ALA A 325 -11.95 -14.14 15.86
CA ALA A 325 -11.69 -13.07 16.82
C ALA A 325 -10.22 -12.97 17.25
N GLU A 326 -9.48 -14.10 17.30
CA GLU A 326 -8.06 -14.10 17.62
C GLU A 326 -7.26 -13.34 16.53
N ALA A 327 -7.51 -13.65 15.25
CA ALA A 327 -6.88 -12.97 14.13
C ALA A 327 -7.25 -11.47 14.08
N LEU A 328 -8.50 -11.12 14.41
CA LEU A 328 -8.92 -9.73 14.54
C LEU A 328 -8.10 -9.01 15.60
N LEU A 329 -8.10 -9.53 16.86
CA LEU A 329 -7.49 -8.85 17.99
C LEU A 329 -5.98 -8.74 17.88
N ASP A 330 -5.31 -9.72 17.26
CA ASP A 330 -3.88 -9.67 16.96
C ASP A 330 -3.58 -8.73 15.79
N GLY A 331 -4.41 -8.75 14.74
CA GLY A 331 -4.23 -7.92 13.56
C GLY A 331 -4.36 -6.42 13.84
N ILE A 332 -5.35 -6.03 14.65
CA ILE A 332 -5.56 -4.61 14.99
C ILE A 332 -4.62 -4.09 16.08
N ALA A 333 -3.74 -4.93 16.63
CA ALA A 333 -2.89 -4.59 17.78
C ALA A 333 -2.07 -3.30 17.57
N HIS A 334 -1.59 -3.08 16.35
CA HIS A 334 -0.75 -1.93 15.98
C HIS A 334 -1.45 -0.98 15.01
N TYR A 335 -2.77 -1.12 14.82
CA TYR A 335 -3.51 -0.19 13.97
C TYR A 335 -3.75 1.14 14.69
N PRO A 336 -3.74 2.27 13.98
CA PRO A 336 -4.28 3.52 14.48
C PRO A 336 -5.73 3.32 14.97
N GLN A 337 -6.13 4.05 16.00
CA GLN A 337 -7.40 3.84 16.69
C GLN A 337 -8.62 3.83 15.74
N ASP A 338 -8.63 4.72 14.74
CA ASP A 338 -9.72 4.81 13.76
C ASP A 338 -9.79 3.60 12.84
N ALA A 339 -8.64 3.08 12.42
CA ALA A 339 -8.55 1.89 11.59
C ALA A 339 -8.93 0.63 12.38
N ALA A 340 -8.42 0.47 13.61
CA ALA A 340 -8.79 -0.62 14.51
C ALA A 340 -10.29 -0.65 14.79
N ARG A 341 -10.91 0.54 15.01
CA ARG A 341 -12.35 0.67 15.19
C ARG A 341 -13.12 0.27 13.92
N ALA A 342 -12.68 0.72 12.75
CA ALA A 342 -13.35 0.41 11.47
C ALA A 342 -13.28 -1.08 11.16
N GLU A 343 -12.13 -1.71 11.36
CA GLU A 343 -11.93 -3.15 11.19
C GLU A 343 -12.86 -3.94 12.15
N THR A 344 -12.89 -3.53 13.42
CA THR A 344 -13.76 -4.16 14.41
C THR A 344 -15.25 -4.04 14.05
N VAL A 345 -15.69 -2.88 13.57
CA VAL A 345 -17.07 -2.67 13.09
C VAL A 345 -17.40 -3.61 11.93
N GLY A 346 -16.52 -3.66 10.91
CA GLY A 346 -16.70 -4.57 9.77
C GLY A 346 -16.76 -6.04 10.20
N TRP A 347 -15.92 -6.44 11.16
CA TRP A 347 -15.94 -7.79 11.74
C TRP A 347 -17.25 -8.10 12.45
N LEU A 348 -17.86 -7.15 13.14
CA LEU A 348 -19.11 -7.30 13.88
C LEU A 348 -20.35 -7.37 12.96
N GLU A 349 -20.35 -6.70 11.81
CA GLU A 349 -21.53 -6.56 10.94
C GLU A 349 -22.12 -7.89 10.45
N GLY A 350 -21.32 -8.91 10.24
CA GLY A 350 -21.79 -10.22 9.78
C GLY A 350 -22.18 -11.21 10.90
N ARG A 351 -22.08 -10.81 12.20
CA ARG A 351 -22.13 -11.75 13.34
C ARG A 351 -23.26 -11.43 14.29
N PRO A 352 -23.99 -12.46 14.82
CA PRO A 352 -24.92 -12.27 15.93
C PRO A 352 -24.17 -11.78 17.17
N ALA A 353 -24.57 -10.66 17.76
CA ALA A 353 -23.88 -10.02 18.88
C ALA A 353 -23.54 -10.94 20.06
N PRO A 354 -24.43 -11.85 20.52
CA PRO A 354 -24.07 -12.79 21.60
C PRO A 354 -22.96 -13.78 21.22
N ALA A 355 -22.92 -14.21 19.96
CA ALA A 355 -21.87 -15.11 19.47
C ALA A 355 -20.54 -14.38 19.33
N ALA A 356 -20.55 -13.17 18.76
CA ALA A 356 -19.38 -12.31 18.65
C ALA A 356 -18.78 -12.00 20.03
N ALA A 357 -19.61 -11.68 21.03
CA ALA A 357 -19.14 -11.42 22.39
C ALA A 357 -18.43 -12.65 23.03
N LEU A 358 -18.98 -13.85 22.82
CA LEU A 358 -18.35 -15.08 23.33
C LEU A 358 -17.02 -15.37 22.62
N GLU A 359 -16.94 -15.14 21.32
CA GLU A 359 -15.75 -15.35 20.51
C GLU A 359 -14.63 -14.35 20.91
N LEU A 360 -14.96 -13.08 21.08
CA LEU A 360 -14.04 -12.04 21.56
C LEU A 360 -13.49 -12.38 22.97
N LEU A 361 -14.36 -12.77 23.89
CA LEU A 361 -13.94 -13.16 25.24
C LEU A 361 -13.09 -14.43 25.25
N ALA A 362 -13.32 -15.36 24.34
CA ALA A 362 -12.49 -16.55 24.20
C ALA A 362 -11.09 -16.21 23.68
N ALA A 363 -11.01 -15.36 22.66
CA ALA A 363 -9.76 -14.89 22.06
C ALA A 363 -8.93 -13.98 22.99
N ALA A 364 -9.57 -13.28 23.89
CA ALA A 364 -8.93 -12.41 24.89
C ALA A 364 -8.17 -13.17 25.99
N ARG A 365 -8.37 -14.51 26.12
CA ARG A 365 -7.63 -15.34 27.08
C ARG A 365 -6.21 -15.58 26.61
N GLY A 366 -5.33 -15.77 27.60
CA GLY A 366 -3.95 -16.16 27.34
C GLY A 366 -2.97 -15.54 28.32
N ALA A 367 -1.76 -16.12 28.31
CA ALA A 367 -0.65 -15.69 29.15
C ALA A 367 0.58 -15.28 28.32
N ASP A 368 0.43 -15.22 27.00
CA ASP A 368 1.45 -14.75 26.07
C ASP A 368 1.61 -13.22 26.15
N PRO A 369 2.70 -12.65 25.62
CA PRO A 369 2.97 -11.21 25.73
C PRO A 369 1.86 -10.33 25.12
N GLY A 370 1.22 -10.72 24.02
CA GLY A 370 0.15 -9.95 23.34
C GLY A 370 -1.22 -10.03 24.04
N ALA A 371 -1.41 -10.96 25.01
CA ALA A 371 -2.71 -11.17 25.66
C ALA A 371 -3.28 -9.93 26.37
N PRO A 372 -2.49 -9.06 27.05
CA PRO A 372 -3.02 -7.83 27.65
C PRO A 372 -3.63 -6.88 26.60
N LEU A 373 -2.96 -6.71 25.47
CA LEU A 373 -3.44 -5.85 24.38
C LEU A 373 -4.70 -6.42 23.72
N ARG A 374 -4.76 -7.76 23.51
CA ARG A 374 -5.99 -8.42 23.04
C ARG A 374 -7.17 -8.19 23.99
N ARG A 375 -6.96 -8.21 25.32
CA ARG A 375 -8.01 -7.91 26.30
C ARG A 375 -8.50 -6.48 26.22
N LEU A 376 -7.60 -5.52 26.01
CA LEU A 376 -7.95 -4.12 25.79
C LEU A 376 -8.83 -3.96 24.54
N HIS A 377 -8.40 -4.52 23.42
CA HIS A 377 -9.16 -4.46 22.15
C HIS A 377 -10.50 -5.23 22.25
N ALA A 378 -10.53 -6.37 22.95
CA ALA A 378 -11.77 -7.10 23.20
C ALA A 378 -12.77 -6.26 24.02
N GLN A 379 -12.32 -5.51 25.04
CA GLN A 379 -13.18 -4.60 25.80
C GLN A 379 -13.75 -3.49 24.90
N GLN A 380 -12.95 -2.92 24.02
CA GLN A 380 -13.39 -1.92 23.05
C GLN A 380 -14.42 -2.50 22.07
N ALA A 381 -14.16 -3.71 21.53
CA ALA A 381 -15.09 -4.41 20.64
C ALA A 381 -16.42 -4.76 21.31
N LEU A 382 -16.37 -5.23 22.56
CA LEU A 382 -17.58 -5.49 23.38
C LEU A 382 -18.39 -4.20 23.63
N SER A 383 -17.73 -3.06 23.76
CA SER A 383 -18.40 -1.76 23.92
C SER A 383 -19.12 -1.33 22.66
N LEU A 384 -18.65 -1.72 21.47
CA LEU A 384 -19.36 -1.51 20.21
C LEU A 384 -20.61 -2.40 20.07
N LEU A 385 -20.61 -3.60 20.64
CA LEU A 385 -21.81 -4.46 20.72
C LEU A 385 -22.86 -3.91 21.67
N GLY A 386 -22.46 -3.11 22.66
CA GLY A 386 -23.35 -2.54 23.66
C GLY A 386 -24.06 -3.57 24.54
N PRO A 387 -25.31 -3.32 24.95
CA PRO A 387 -26.02 -4.14 25.94
C PRO A 387 -26.18 -5.63 25.57
N GLU A 388 -26.11 -5.97 24.30
CA GLU A 388 -26.25 -7.35 23.81
C GLU A 388 -25.07 -8.23 24.24
N ALA A 389 -23.92 -7.65 24.58
CA ALA A 389 -22.76 -8.35 25.12
C ALA A 389 -22.90 -8.72 26.62
N GLU A 390 -23.81 -8.06 27.37
CA GLU A 390 -23.93 -8.23 28.82
C GLU A 390 -24.03 -9.67 29.28
N PRO A 391 -24.84 -10.56 28.68
CA PRO A 391 -24.94 -11.96 29.14
C PRO A 391 -23.60 -12.71 29.02
N ALA A 392 -22.84 -12.49 27.96
CA ALA A 392 -21.54 -13.11 27.76
C ALA A 392 -20.49 -12.56 28.74
N VAL A 393 -20.49 -11.25 28.98
CA VAL A 393 -19.62 -10.58 29.95
C VAL A 393 -19.90 -11.06 31.38
N ARG A 394 -21.16 -11.22 31.75
CA ARG A 394 -21.52 -11.77 33.06
C ARG A 394 -21.08 -13.22 33.29
N ALA A 395 -21.02 -14.01 32.21
CA ALA A 395 -20.59 -15.41 32.29
C ALA A 395 -19.11 -15.58 32.70
N VAL A 396 -18.28 -14.54 32.49
CA VAL A 396 -16.83 -14.56 32.77
C VAL A 396 -16.46 -13.79 34.06
N LEU A 397 -17.42 -13.40 34.89
CA LEU A 397 -17.15 -12.65 36.13
C LEU A 397 -16.21 -13.39 37.12
N ASP A 398 -16.27 -14.70 37.16
CA ASP A 398 -15.43 -15.53 38.05
C ASP A 398 -14.12 -16.00 37.35
N ASP A 399 -13.93 -15.64 36.08
CA ASP A 399 -12.71 -15.96 35.33
C ASP A 399 -11.52 -15.15 35.87
N PRO A 400 -10.38 -15.78 36.17
CA PRO A 400 -9.23 -15.09 36.74
C PRO A 400 -8.60 -14.04 35.80
N GLU A 401 -8.69 -14.22 34.48
CA GLU A 401 -8.11 -13.33 33.48
C GLU A 401 -9.10 -12.26 33.00
N LEU A 402 -10.38 -12.61 32.87
CA LEU A 402 -11.42 -11.75 32.29
C LEU A 402 -12.34 -11.09 33.30
N GLY A 403 -12.40 -11.62 34.53
CA GLY A 403 -13.38 -11.16 35.52
C GLY A 403 -13.20 -9.71 35.96
N GLY A 404 -11.98 -9.20 35.93
CA GLY A 404 -11.68 -7.78 36.17
C GLY A 404 -12.23 -6.89 35.07
N LEU A 405 -11.86 -7.18 33.79
CA LEU A 405 -12.37 -6.54 32.61
C LEU A 405 -13.90 -6.56 32.54
N ALA A 406 -14.50 -7.72 32.80
CA ALA A 406 -15.97 -7.88 32.80
C ALA A 406 -16.65 -6.91 33.75
N ARG A 407 -16.11 -6.73 34.99
CA ARG A 407 -16.65 -5.78 35.96
C ARG A 407 -16.54 -4.34 35.54
N VAL A 408 -15.41 -3.96 34.94
CA VAL A 408 -15.21 -2.61 34.40
C VAL A 408 -16.24 -2.34 33.30
N TRP A 409 -16.33 -3.24 32.31
CA TRP A 409 -17.27 -3.10 31.22
C TRP A 409 -18.74 -2.98 31.73
N LEU A 410 -19.15 -3.83 32.64
CA LEU A 410 -20.51 -3.79 33.24
C LEU A 410 -20.78 -2.46 33.97
N ALA A 411 -19.78 -1.92 34.70
CA ALA A 411 -19.92 -0.66 35.42
C ALA A 411 -20.02 0.53 34.44
N GLU A 412 -19.24 0.54 33.38
CA GLU A 412 -19.26 1.56 32.31
C GLU A 412 -20.61 1.57 31.56
N HIS A 413 -21.23 0.42 31.41
CA HIS A 413 -22.55 0.27 30.76
C HIS A 413 -23.74 0.35 31.74
N GLY A 414 -23.49 0.75 32.98
CA GLY A 414 -24.54 1.00 33.97
C GLY A 414 -25.30 -0.24 34.42
N ALA A 415 -24.70 -1.43 34.32
CA ALA A 415 -25.31 -2.68 34.75
C ALA A 415 -25.53 -2.69 36.28
N ALA A 416 -26.66 -3.26 36.73
CA ALA A 416 -26.96 -3.45 38.15
C ALA A 416 -26.33 -4.73 38.68
N ASP A 417 -26.22 -4.82 40.02
CA ASP A 417 -25.83 -6.02 40.74
C ASP A 417 -24.48 -6.64 40.33
N ILE A 418 -23.47 -5.79 40.18
CA ILE A 418 -22.10 -6.23 39.91
C ILE A 418 -21.45 -6.68 41.23
N PRO A 419 -21.02 -7.96 41.35
CA PRO A 419 -20.35 -8.44 42.55
C PRO A 419 -18.99 -7.76 42.72
N ALA A 420 -18.64 -7.40 43.99
CA ALA A 420 -17.36 -6.76 44.28
C ALA A 420 -16.20 -7.70 43.87
N PRO A 421 -15.15 -7.16 43.21
CA PRO A 421 -14.00 -7.95 42.82
C PRO A 421 -13.18 -8.39 44.05
N PRO A 422 -12.57 -9.59 44.02
CA PRO A 422 -11.51 -9.93 44.98
C PRO A 422 -10.34 -8.97 44.86
N GLU A 423 -9.66 -8.66 45.96
CA GLU A 423 -8.53 -7.73 45.96
C GLU A 423 -7.43 -8.13 44.95
N GLN A 424 -7.15 -9.43 44.86
CA GLN A 424 -6.15 -9.95 43.89
C GLN A 424 -6.53 -9.68 42.44
N MET A 425 -7.81 -9.71 42.11
CA MET A 425 -8.28 -9.40 40.75
C MET A 425 -8.08 -7.92 40.39
N ILE A 426 -8.21 -7.01 41.36
CA ILE A 426 -7.95 -5.57 41.12
C ILE A 426 -6.50 -5.36 40.75
N PHE A 427 -5.55 -5.94 41.48
CA PHE A 427 -4.14 -5.82 41.17
C PHE A 427 -3.77 -6.55 39.88
N TRP A 428 -4.41 -7.69 39.57
CA TRP A 428 -4.20 -8.41 38.33
C TRP A 428 -4.61 -7.53 37.14
N LEU A 429 -5.80 -6.94 37.20
CA LEU A 429 -6.28 -6.03 36.13
C LEU A 429 -5.40 -4.79 36.01
N ALA A 430 -4.92 -4.23 37.13
CA ALA A 430 -4.00 -3.09 37.08
C ALA A 430 -2.69 -3.41 36.34
N VAL A 431 -2.12 -4.60 36.58
CA VAL A 431 -0.94 -5.07 35.86
C VAL A 431 -1.25 -5.28 34.37
N ASP A 432 -2.38 -5.91 34.08
CA ASP A 432 -2.83 -6.19 32.72
C ASP A 432 -3.06 -4.91 31.90
N THR A 433 -3.74 -3.93 32.50
CA THR A 433 -3.98 -2.63 31.85
C THR A 433 -2.68 -1.88 31.54
N ILE A 434 -1.75 -1.84 32.51
CA ILE A 434 -0.45 -1.17 32.26
C ILE A 434 0.36 -1.95 31.21
N ALA A 435 0.33 -3.30 31.23
CA ALA A 435 0.99 -4.11 30.23
C ALA A 435 0.45 -3.83 28.83
N ALA A 436 -0.87 -3.75 28.68
CA ALA A 436 -1.51 -3.40 27.40
C ALA A 436 -1.07 -2.01 26.88
N HIS A 437 -0.99 -1.01 27.75
CA HIS A 437 -0.55 0.34 27.36
C HIS A 437 0.96 0.45 27.12
N LEU A 438 1.77 -0.44 27.69
CA LEU A 438 3.21 -0.51 27.38
C LEU A 438 3.49 -1.13 26.02
N ASP A 439 2.61 -1.99 25.55
CA ASP A 439 2.70 -2.71 24.28
C ASP A 439 2.02 -1.90 23.15
N ALA A 440 1.04 -1.07 23.49
CA ALA A 440 0.49 -0.07 22.59
C ALA A 440 1.46 1.10 22.50
N ASP A 441 1.85 1.54 21.30
CA ASP A 441 2.67 2.74 21.05
C ASP A 441 1.94 4.04 21.45
N GLY A 442 1.41 4.07 22.68
CA GLY A 442 0.62 5.17 23.23
C GLY A 442 1.46 6.31 23.82
N ASP A 443 0.79 7.43 24.13
CA ASP A 443 1.43 8.59 24.73
C ASP A 443 2.00 8.25 26.12
N ILE A 444 3.28 8.57 26.31
CA ILE A 444 4.00 8.36 27.58
C ILE A 444 3.36 9.16 28.73
N GLU A 445 2.80 10.34 28.46
CA GLU A 445 2.14 11.17 29.47
C GLU A 445 0.85 10.51 29.98
N GLU A 446 0.02 9.94 29.07
CA GLU A 446 -1.18 9.20 29.44
C GLU A 446 -0.86 7.97 30.29
N LEU A 447 0.19 7.24 29.91
CA LEU A 447 0.66 6.09 30.69
C LEU A 447 1.16 6.50 32.07
N GLN A 448 1.87 7.64 32.20
CA GLN A 448 2.28 8.17 33.50
C GLN A 448 1.08 8.55 34.38
N ASP A 449 0.06 9.18 33.81
CA ASP A 449 -1.15 9.58 34.52
C ASP A 449 -1.95 8.33 34.98
N LEU A 450 -2.00 7.29 34.14
CA LEU A 450 -2.58 6.00 34.49
C LEU A 450 -1.86 5.36 35.70
N ILE A 451 -0.53 5.31 35.64
CA ILE A 451 0.32 4.77 36.73
C ILE A 451 0.10 5.54 38.03
N GLU A 452 0.08 6.87 37.99
CA GLU A 452 -0.14 7.72 39.16
C GLU A 452 -1.56 7.55 39.73
N GLY A 453 -2.57 7.45 38.82
CA GLY A 453 -3.96 7.22 39.21
C GLY A 453 -4.15 5.88 39.93
N LEU A 454 -3.52 4.81 39.47
CA LEU A 454 -3.61 3.48 40.07
C LEU A 454 -2.89 3.42 41.42
N THR A 455 -1.67 3.97 41.52
CA THR A 455 -0.89 3.97 42.77
C THR A 455 -1.50 4.88 43.85
N GLY A 456 -2.08 6.01 43.44
CA GLY A 456 -2.74 6.95 44.35
C GLY A 456 -4.07 6.43 44.97
N ARG A 457 -4.79 5.60 44.25
CA ARG A 457 -6.09 5.02 44.72
C ARG A 457 -5.91 3.87 45.69
N HIS A 458 -4.80 3.13 45.64
CA HIS A 458 -4.58 1.95 46.44
C HIS A 458 -3.35 2.12 47.35
N GLY A 459 -3.56 2.50 48.59
CA GLY A 459 -2.49 2.59 49.61
C GLY A 459 -1.76 1.26 49.73
N GLY A 460 -0.41 1.29 49.64
CA GLY A 460 0.41 0.08 49.68
C GLY A 460 0.35 -0.78 48.41
N PHE A 461 0.04 -0.17 47.27
CA PHE A 461 -0.04 -0.83 45.96
C PHE A 461 1.20 -1.73 45.71
N PHE A 462 2.41 -1.21 45.87
CA PHE A 462 3.65 -1.95 45.63
C PHE A 462 3.91 -3.08 46.65
N ASP A 463 3.27 -3.08 47.82
CA ASP A 463 3.38 -4.15 48.80
C ASP A 463 2.58 -5.39 48.44
N ASN A 464 1.58 -5.25 47.59
CA ASN A 464 0.66 -6.31 47.16
C ASN A 464 0.85 -6.77 45.74
N VAL A 465 1.06 -5.84 44.77
CA VAL A 465 1.08 -6.13 43.33
C VAL A 465 2.19 -7.10 42.89
N TRP A 466 3.34 -7.12 43.58
CA TRP A 466 4.43 -8.05 43.24
C TRP A 466 4.09 -9.54 43.49
N ARG A 467 2.98 -9.81 44.18
CA ARG A 467 2.48 -11.16 44.46
C ARG A 467 1.50 -11.66 43.41
N VAL A 468 1.08 -10.81 42.52
CA VAL A 468 0.09 -11.13 41.49
C VAL A 468 0.68 -12.14 40.50
N GLU A 469 -0.08 -13.19 40.24
CA GLU A 469 0.29 -14.22 39.25
C GLU A 469 -0.13 -13.77 37.84
N HIS A 470 0.51 -12.70 37.35
CA HIS A 470 0.37 -12.21 36.01
C HIS A 470 1.72 -12.30 35.29
N PRO A 471 1.79 -12.76 34.02
CA PRO A 471 3.05 -12.94 33.30
C PRO A 471 3.92 -11.68 33.26
N ALA A 472 3.29 -10.53 33.01
CA ALA A 472 3.99 -9.23 32.87
C ALA A 472 4.26 -8.51 34.22
N THR A 473 3.99 -9.12 35.40
CA THR A 473 4.10 -8.42 36.70
C THR A 473 5.48 -7.77 36.91
N ALA A 474 6.54 -8.49 36.61
CA ALA A 474 7.88 -7.99 36.83
C ALA A 474 8.25 -6.83 35.89
N ASP A 475 7.88 -6.93 34.65
CA ASP A 475 8.20 -5.96 33.61
C ASP A 475 7.38 -4.68 33.76
N VAL A 476 6.08 -4.81 34.08
CA VAL A 476 5.22 -3.67 34.44
C VAL A 476 5.79 -2.90 35.64
N LEU A 477 6.19 -3.60 36.71
CA LEU A 477 6.79 -2.95 37.89
C LEU A 477 8.10 -2.26 37.57
N GLU A 478 8.90 -2.81 36.68
CA GLU A 478 10.12 -2.15 36.19
C GLU A 478 9.80 -0.89 35.39
N ALA A 479 8.82 -0.97 34.46
CA ALA A 479 8.34 0.16 33.70
C ALA A 479 7.78 1.28 34.61
N MET A 480 6.95 0.92 35.60
CA MET A 480 6.47 1.87 36.63
C MET A 480 7.65 2.53 37.38
N GLY A 481 8.71 1.78 37.67
CA GLY A 481 9.92 2.31 38.30
C GLY A 481 10.72 3.28 37.42
N ARG A 482 10.54 3.24 36.11
CA ARG A 482 11.14 4.18 35.13
C ARG A 482 10.26 5.41 34.92
N LEU A 483 8.96 5.21 34.80
CA LEU A 483 7.99 6.20 34.34
C LEU A 483 7.34 7.03 35.46
N HIS A 484 7.29 6.53 36.69
CA HIS A 484 6.62 7.23 37.80
C HIS A 484 7.33 8.53 38.15
N ARG A 485 6.59 9.66 38.12
CA ARG A 485 7.14 11.00 38.37
C ARG A 485 7.61 11.18 39.82
N ASP A 486 6.93 10.52 40.79
CA ASP A 486 7.35 10.54 42.22
C ASP A 486 8.50 9.58 42.50
N LYS A 487 9.64 10.13 42.94
CA LYS A 487 10.86 9.35 43.20
C LYS A 487 10.72 8.26 44.29
N PRO A 488 10.06 8.49 45.45
CA PRO A 488 9.76 7.45 46.42
C PRO A 488 8.99 6.28 45.81
N SER A 489 7.90 6.53 45.10
CA SER A 489 7.06 5.51 44.42
C SER A 489 7.85 4.76 43.35
N ALA A 490 8.64 5.45 42.53
CA ALA A 490 9.53 4.83 41.55
C ALA A 490 10.56 3.88 42.21
N LYS A 491 11.04 4.20 43.41
CA LYS A 491 11.94 3.32 44.15
C LYS A 491 11.23 2.09 44.73
N GLU A 492 9.99 2.25 45.20
CA GLU A 492 9.15 1.14 45.67
C GLU A 492 8.80 0.19 44.55
N ALA A 493 8.45 0.72 43.37
CA ALA A 493 8.18 -0.06 42.17
C ALA A 493 9.40 -0.94 41.78
N ARG A 494 10.62 -0.39 41.73
CA ARG A 494 11.83 -1.17 41.44
C ARG A 494 12.12 -2.26 42.45
N LYS A 495 11.85 -2.01 43.75
CA LYS A 495 11.99 -3.04 44.80
C LYS A 495 10.93 -4.15 44.61
N ALA A 496 9.71 -3.78 44.24
CA ALA A 496 8.61 -4.72 43.96
C ALA A 496 8.95 -5.57 42.71
N ALA A 497 9.50 -4.97 41.65
CA ALA A 497 9.98 -5.67 40.45
C ALA A 497 11.05 -6.73 40.80
N PHE A 498 12.02 -6.37 41.62
CA PHE A 498 13.05 -7.32 42.09
C PHE A 498 12.45 -8.50 42.86
N LYS A 499 11.45 -8.23 43.74
CA LYS A 499 10.75 -9.30 44.48
C LYS A 499 9.96 -10.20 43.54
N ALA A 500 9.28 -9.64 42.54
CA ALA A 500 8.51 -10.41 41.56
C ALA A 500 9.42 -11.37 40.77
N ARG A 501 10.57 -10.87 40.24
CA ARG A 501 11.56 -11.70 39.55
C ARG A 501 12.20 -12.80 40.40
N SER A 502 12.31 -12.57 41.72
CA SER A 502 12.92 -13.56 42.64
C SER A 502 11.96 -14.67 43.02
N ARG A 503 10.67 -14.57 42.67
CA ARG A 503 9.64 -15.56 42.96
C ARG A 503 9.42 -16.55 41.83
N GLY A 504 9.64 -16.11 40.57
CA GLY A 504 9.61 -16.95 39.37
C GLY A 504 10.96 -17.55 39.09
#